data_82f077beb13fee9fd3b4f01fb0538bef
#
_entry.id   82f077beb13fee9fd3b4f01fb0538bef
#
_cell.length_a   1.000
_cell.length_b   1.000
_cell.length_c   1.000
_cell.angle_alpha   90.00
_cell.angle_beta   90.00
_cell.angle_gamma   90.00
#
_symmetry.space_group_name_H-M   'P 1'
#
loop_
_entity.id
_entity.type
_entity.pdbx_description
1 polymer ?
#
loop_
_entity_poly.entity_id
_entity_poly.type
_entity_poly.pdbx_seq_one_letter_code
_entity_poly.pdbx_strand_id
1 'polypeptide(L)'
;ADDIEDHGSTVQPSARESTRNWWTTTLQSRKEEHTGMVVIGSRQHPDDLYHHLLENQAWESIVERAHDLEIPLEDETLDHTPHLLWSNKRSHKWLLEQLHAAETTGGRAIFEMVYLNKAIPDGMSLFTAEMVDKCLDKSRKLGDVPPHTTLIAGLDPASTGYQAAVLWAYNVKTQQVWLVDIKNDQGGGISKALKLMQEWYDKYWLSHWVIEENGFQRAIGQDKDIRNWAATHGVRIEGHQTYKNKWDPTFGVTSMVGQYETEKINLPWADAKTKNKVGIFRQQLLYFSQAGASNSRNVKTKTDLVMASWFPMKRIRTNVKMMLAHTQNDYTPSYADFKSTDFNEVPW
;
A
#
# COMPACT_ATOMS: atom_id res chain seq x y z
N ALA A 1 -5.84 -13.34 -26.06
CA ALA A 1 -4.93 -12.92 -25.01
C ALA A 1 -5.76 -12.37 -23.86
N ASP A 2 -5.41 -12.70 -22.65
CA ASP A 2 -6.17 -12.36 -21.44
C ASP A 2 -5.20 -11.72 -20.44
N ASP A 3 -5.64 -10.62 -19.81
CA ASP A 3 -4.89 -9.83 -18.81
C ASP A 3 -3.42 -9.61 -19.18
N ILE A 4 -3.15 -9.05 -20.38
CA ILE A 4 -1.80 -8.78 -20.87
C ILE A 4 -1.07 -7.77 -19.98
N GLU A 5 -1.79 -6.81 -19.46
CA GLU A 5 -1.29 -5.79 -18.54
C GLU A 5 -1.98 -5.89 -17.20
N ASP A 6 -1.19 -5.81 -16.15
CA ASP A 6 -1.62 -5.61 -14.79
C ASP A 6 -1.18 -4.22 -14.30
N HIS A 7 -1.61 -3.85 -13.11
CA HIS A 7 -1.20 -2.59 -12.51
C HIS A 7 0.32 -2.43 -12.41
N GLY A 8 1.05 -3.51 -12.10
CA GLY A 8 2.52 -3.49 -12.00
C GLY A 8 3.22 -3.24 -13.33
N SER A 9 2.69 -3.77 -14.44
CA SER A 9 3.25 -3.61 -15.78
C SER A 9 2.94 -2.25 -16.42
N THR A 10 1.95 -1.52 -15.91
CA THR A 10 1.54 -0.20 -16.45
C THR A 10 2.09 0.98 -15.69
N VAL A 11 2.70 0.76 -14.53
CA VAL A 11 3.23 1.79 -13.61
C VAL A 11 4.29 2.68 -14.24
N GLN A 12 5.22 2.09 -15.00
CA GLN A 12 6.36 2.81 -15.57
C GLN A 12 6.16 3.05 -17.07
N PRO A 13 6.44 4.25 -17.59
CA PRO A 13 6.39 4.50 -19.04
C PRO A 13 7.18 3.48 -19.86
N SER A 14 8.37 3.10 -19.37
CA SER A 14 9.21 2.09 -20.02
C SER A 14 8.60 0.69 -20.01
N ALA A 15 7.84 0.35 -18.97
CA ALA A 15 7.15 -0.95 -18.92
C ALA A 15 5.99 -0.98 -19.92
N ARG A 16 5.19 0.09 -20.01
CA ARG A 16 4.13 0.23 -21.01
C ARG A 16 4.69 0.17 -22.44
N GLU A 17 5.80 0.87 -22.71
CA GLU A 17 6.49 0.82 -23.98
C GLU A 17 7.00 -0.60 -24.29
N SER A 18 7.56 -1.29 -23.30
CA SER A 18 8.02 -2.68 -23.44
C SER A 18 6.86 -3.62 -23.79
N THR A 19 5.69 -3.45 -23.17
CA THR A 19 4.49 -4.25 -23.48
C THR A 19 4.00 -3.96 -24.90
N ARG A 20 3.96 -2.70 -25.33
CA ARG A 20 3.59 -2.34 -26.73
C ARG A 20 4.57 -2.92 -27.76
N ASN A 21 5.86 -2.85 -27.46
CA ASN A 21 6.88 -3.44 -28.33
C ASN A 21 6.72 -4.96 -28.43
N TRP A 22 6.53 -5.63 -27.28
CA TRP A 22 6.28 -7.07 -27.26
C TRP A 22 4.99 -7.42 -28.03
N TRP A 23 3.91 -6.66 -27.82
CA TRP A 23 2.66 -6.83 -28.55
C TRP A 23 2.89 -6.79 -30.07
N THR A 24 3.55 -5.75 -30.55
CA THR A 24 3.77 -5.52 -31.99
C THR A 24 4.76 -6.53 -32.59
N THR A 25 5.90 -6.74 -31.92
CA THR A 25 7.00 -7.53 -32.50
C THR A 25 6.86 -9.02 -32.25
N THR A 26 6.18 -9.42 -31.16
CA THR A 26 6.12 -10.83 -30.77
C THR A 26 4.73 -11.42 -31.01
N LEU A 27 3.68 -10.77 -30.51
CA LEU A 27 2.34 -11.36 -30.57
C LEU A 27 1.69 -11.13 -31.95
N GLN A 28 1.66 -9.89 -32.43
CA GLN A 28 1.06 -9.58 -33.75
C GLN A 28 1.82 -10.23 -34.91
N SER A 29 3.14 -10.36 -34.82
CA SER A 29 3.95 -10.99 -35.87
C SER A 29 3.68 -12.48 -36.06
N ARG A 30 2.98 -13.11 -35.10
CA ARG A 30 2.58 -14.53 -35.17
C ARG A 30 1.17 -14.73 -35.75
N LYS A 31 0.50 -13.64 -36.08
CA LYS A 31 -0.83 -13.68 -36.68
C LYS A 31 -0.73 -14.10 -38.13
N GLU A 32 -1.48 -15.12 -38.48
CA GLU A 32 -1.66 -15.56 -39.90
C GLU A 32 -2.87 -14.84 -40.52
N GLU A 33 -3.04 -14.93 -41.82
CA GLU A 33 -4.07 -14.19 -42.58
C GLU A 33 -5.50 -14.38 -42.06
N HIS A 34 -5.81 -15.58 -41.57
CA HIS A 34 -7.15 -15.92 -41.05
C HIS A 34 -7.21 -16.05 -39.53
N THR A 35 -6.21 -15.57 -38.83
CA THR A 35 -6.19 -15.65 -37.36
C THR A 35 -7.14 -14.62 -36.75
N GLY A 36 -8.21 -15.09 -36.08
CA GLY A 36 -9.00 -14.28 -35.17
C GLY A 36 -8.23 -13.99 -33.89
N MET A 37 -8.27 -12.76 -33.40
CA MET A 37 -7.63 -12.37 -32.15
C MET A 37 -8.66 -11.76 -31.22
N VAL A 38 -8.71 -12.28 -29.99
CA VAL A 38 -9.54 -11.72 -28.89
C VAL A 38 -8.59 -11.28 -27.80
N VAL A 39 -8.81 -10.07 -27.30
CA VAL A 39 -8.08 -9.48 -26.16
C VAL A 39 -9.09 -9.15 -25.08
N ILE A 40 -8.84 -9.64 -23.88
CA ILE A 40 -9.65 -9.36 -22.70
C ILE A 40 -8.72 -8.74 -21.66
N GLY A 41 -9.21 -7.78 -20.90
CA GLY A 41 -8.45 -7.16 -19.80
C GLY A 41 -9.15 -5.93 -19.26
N SER A 42 -8.59 -5.38 -18.19
CA SER A 42 -9.09 -4.16 -17.55
C SER A 42 -8.13 -3.00 -17.80
N ARG A 43 -8.68 -1.80 -18.00
CA ARG A 43 -7.91 -0.55 -18.13
C ARG A 43 -7.17 -0.28 -16.82
N GLN A 44 -5.88 -0.05 -16.92
CA GLN A 44 -5.03 0.25 -15.76
C GLN A 44 -4.50 1.68 -15.81
N HIS A 45 -4.16 2.15 -17.01
CA HIS A 45 -3.53 3.45 -17.23
C HIS A 45 -4.09 4.09 -18.51
N PRO A 46 -4.20 5.45 -18.61
CA PRO A 46 -4.63 6.11 -19.85
C PRO A 46 -3.79 5.78 -21.08
N ASP A 47 -2.49 5.46 -20.88
CA ASP A 47 -1.54 5.07 -21.92
C ASP A 47 -1.18 3.57 -21.84
N ASP A 48 -2.14 2.71 -21.48
CA ASP A 48 -1.97 1.25 -21.49
C ASP A 48 -2.15 0.66 -22.91
N LEU A 49 -1.79 -0.59 -23.09
CA LEU A 49 -1.99 -1.29 -24.37
C LEU A 49 -3.45 -1.28 -24.81
N TYR A 50 -4.39 -1.44 -23.86
CA TYR A 50 -5.83 -1.45 -24.14
C TYR A 50 -6.32 -0.11 -24.69
N HIS A 51 -5.75 1.02 -24.24
CA HIS A 51 -6.02 2.33 -24.84
C HIS A 51 -5.67 2.36 -26.33
N HIS A 52 -4.47 1.91 -26.66
CA HIS A 52 -4.02 1.88 -28.05
C HIS A 52 -4.83 0.92 -28.94
N LEU A 53 -5.33 -0.18 -28.36
CA LEU A 53 -6.23 -1.09 -29.06
C LEU A 53 -7.62 -0.48 -29.28
N LEU A 54 -8.15 0.26 -28.28
CA LEU A 54 -9.44 0.95 -28.38
C LEU A 54 -9.43 2.06 -29.43
N GLU A 55 -8.30 2.74 -29.63
CA GLU A 55 -8.16 3.78 -30.66
C GLU A 55 -7.94 3.21 -32.07
N ASN A 56 -7.60 1.94 -32.17
CA ASN A 56 -7.30 1.30 -33.44
C ASN A 56 -8.56 0.79 -34.12
N GLN A 57 -8.96 1.41 -35.25
CA GLN A 57 -10.14 1.08 -36.03
C GLN A 57 -10.20 -0.37 -36.56
N ALA A 58 -9.08 -1.10 -36.52
CA ALA A 58 -9.04 -2.51 -36.92
C ALA A 58 -9.62 -3.46 -35.83
N TRP A 59 -10.00 -2.93 -34.66
CA TRP A 59 -10.56 -3.67 -33.55
C TRP A 59 -12.01 -3.32 -33.30
N GLU A 60 -12.86 -4.31 -33.16
CA GLU A 60 -14.16 -4.16 -32.52
C GLU A 60 -13.97 -4.20 -31.02
N SER A 61 -14.53 -3.23 -30.30
CA SER A 61 -14.29 -3.05 -28.88
C SER A 61 -15.59 -3.01 -28.10
N ILE A 62 -15.64 -3.76 -27.00
CA ILE A 62 -16.71 -3.73 -26.02
C ILE A 62 -16.09 -3.28 -24.70
N VAL A 63 -16.60 -2.21 -24.12
CA VAL A 63 -16.14 -1.70 -22.83
C VAL A 63 -17.27 -1.74 -21.83
N GLU A 64 -17.15 -2.62 -20.85
CA GLU A 64 -18.15 -2.82 -19.81
C GLU A 64 -17.67 -2.30 -18.46
N ARG A 65 -18.61 -1.90 -17.62
CA ARG A 65 -18.39 -1.45 -16.25
C ARG A 65 -19.38 -2.11 -15.33
N ALA A 66 -18.98 -2.41 -14.11
CA ALA A 66 -19.88 -3.04 -13.14
C ALA A 66 -21.08 -2.15 -12.80
N HIS A 67 -20.95 -0.82 -12.97
CA HIS A 67 -22.00 0.17 -12.75
C HIS A 67 -21.78 1.39 -13.67
N ASP A 68 -22.84 2.12 -13.99
CA ASP A 68 -22.78 3.33 -14.77
C ASP A 68 -22.02 4.45 -14.05
N LEU A 69 -21.10 5.13 -14.76
CA LEU A 69 -20.25 6.17 -14.17
C LEU A 69 -21.01 7.45 -13.80
N GLU A 70 -22.13 7.71 -14.46
CA GLU A 70 -22.89 8.94 -14.27
C GLU A 70 -23.88 8.86 -13.09
N ILE A 71 -24.06 7.67 -12.54
CA ILE A 71 -24.94 7.43 -11.40
C ILE A 71 -24.09 7.25 -10.15
N PRO A 72 -24.25 8.10 -9.12
CA PRO A 72 -23.52 7.94 -7.86
C PRO A 72 -23.87 6.60 -7.20
N LEU A 73 -22.86 5.74 -7.03
CA LEU A 73 -23.05 4.40 -6.48
C LEU A 73 -23.59 4.42 -5.04
N GLU A 74 -23.26 5.45 -4.28
CA GLU A 74 -23.64 5.62 -2.88
C GLU A 74 -25.03 6.24 -2.68
N ASP A 75 -25.72 6.60 -3.76
CA ASP A 75 -27.07 7.16 -3.65
C ASP A 75 -28.10 6.05 -3.48
N GLU A 76 -28.28 5.61 -2.25
CA GLU A 76 -29.23 4.55 -1.88
C GLU A 76 -30.71 4.92 -2.16
N THR A 77 -31.02 6.13 -2.58
CA THR A 77 -32.39 6.54 -2.96
C THR A 77 -32.77 6.12 -4.35
N LEU A 78 -31.81 5.71 -5.18
CA LEU A 78 -32.00 5.29 -6.57
C LEU A 78 -32.16 3.79 -6.69
N ASP A 79 -32.93 3.35 -7.69
CA ASP A 79 -32.90 1.95 -8.12
C ASP A 79 -31.70 1.71 -9.03
N HIS A 80 -30.67 1.09 -8.47
CA HIS A 80 -29.44 0.77 -9.18
C HIS A 80 -29.54 -0.45 -10.11
N THR A 81 -30.62 -1.22 -10.04
CA THR A 81 -30.78 -2.48 -10.81
C THR A 81 -30.55 -2.30 -12.30
N PRO A 82 -31.11 -1.25 -12.98
CA PRO A 82 -30.89 -1.04 -14.40
C PRO A 82 -29.48 -0.54 -14.77
N HIS A 83 -28.72 -0.06 -13.78
CA HIS A 83 -27.37 0.51 -13.95
C HIS A 83 -26.26 -0.48 -13.65
N LEU A 84 -26.61 -1.70 -13.23
CA LEU A 84 -25.66 -2.77 -12.96
C LEU A 84 -25.48 -3.64 -14.20
N LEU A 85 -24.22 -3.87 -14.59
CA LEU A 85 -23.88 -4.77 -15.69
C LEU A 85 -24.46 -6.18 -15.51
N TRP A 86 -24.51 -6.65 -14.27
CA TRP A 86 -24.88 -8.04 -13.99
C TRP A 86 -25.70 -8.16 -12.70
N SER A 87 -26.81 -7.46 -12.63
CA SER A 87 -27.69 -7.36 -11.45
C SER A 87 -28.11 -8.70 -10.86
N ASN A 88 -28.33 -9.74 -11.71
CA ASN A 88 -28.71 -11.08 -11.27
C ASN A 88 -27.60 -11.81 -10.49
N LYS A 89 -26.34 -11.42 -10.66
CA LYS A 89 -25.19 -12.10 -10.02
C LYS A 89 -24.49 -11.22 -9.00
N ARG A 90 -24.49 -9.90 -9.22
CA ARG A 90 -23.81 -8.91 -8.39
C ARG A 90 -24.77 -7.76 -8.09
N SER A 91 -25.28 -7.73 -6.87
CA SER A 91 -26.21 -6.69 -6.43
C SER A 91 -25.51 -5.36 -6.18
N HIS A 92 -26.24 -4.27 -6.15
CA HIS A 92 -25.77 -2.95 -5.72
C HIS A 92 -25.12 -3.01 -4.33
N LYS A 93 -25.78 -3.69 -3.37
CA LYS A 93 -25.24 -3.89 -2.03
C LYS A 93 -23.84 -4.55 -2.06
N TRP A 94 -23.69 -5.61 -2.86
CA TRP A 94 -22.40 -6.27 -3.01
C TRP A 94 -21.34 -5.30 -3.56
N LEU A 95 -21.69 -4.47 -4.53
CA LEU A 95 -20.75 -3.52 -5.13
C LEU A 95 -20.34 -2.42 -4.14
N LEU A 96 -21.27 -1.93 -3.30
CA LEU A 96 -20.97 -1.04 -2.18
C LEU A 96 -20.04 -1.68 -1.14
N GLU A 97 -20.23 -2.94 -0.83
CA GLU A 97 -19.31 -3.69 0.06
C GLU A 97 -17.90 -3.75 -0.54
N GLN A 98 -17.76 -3.89 -1.87
CA GLN A 98 -16.45 -3.84 -2.53
C GLN A 98 -15.85 -2.43 -2.51
N LEU A 99 -16.65 -1.38 -2.69
CA LEU A 99 -16.20 0.01 -2.55
C LEU A 99 -15.68 0.26 -1.14
N HIS A 100 -16.44 -0.07 -0.09
CA HIS A 100 -16.03 0.12 1.29
C HIS A 100 -14.78 -0.72 1.64
N ALA A 101 -14.68 -1.95 1.11
CA ALA A 101 -13.47 -2.75 1.28
C ALA A 101 -12.25 -2.11 0.61
N ALA A 102 -12.42 -1.52 -0.58
CA ALA A 102 -11.35 -0.81 -1.27
C ALA A 102 -10.93 0.46 -0.53
N GLU A 103 -11.88 1.25 -0.02
CA GLU A 103 -11.62 2.46 0.78
C GLU A 103 -10.78 2.15 2.02
N THR A 104 -10.95 0.97 2.62
CA THR A 104 -10.14 0.56 3.77
C THR A 104 -8.75 0.01 3.40
N THR A 105 -8.49 -0.28 2.14
CA THR A 105 -7.25 -0.95 1.70
C THR A 105 -6.48 -0.18 0.65
N GLY A 106 -7.08 0.17 -0.46
CA GLY A 106 -6.40 0.74 -1.62
C GLY A 106 -6.95 2.08 -2.09
N GLY A 107 -8.02 2.56 -1.44
CA GLY A 107 -8.71 3.78 -1.82
C GLY A 107 -9.71 3.60 -2.97
N ARG A 108 -10.59 4.60 -3.11
CA ARG A 108 -11.66 4.62 -4.12
C ARG A 108 -11.14 4.47 -5.56
N ALA A 109 -10.00 5.07 -5.87
CA ALA A 109 -9.42 5.00 -7.22
C ALA A 109 -9.15 3.56 -7.68
N ILE A 110 -8.76 2.68 -6.75
CA ILE A 110 -8.55 1.26 -7.05
C ILE A 110 -9.88 0.57 -7.34
N PHE A 111 -10.92 0.86 -6.58
CA PHE A 111 -12.27 0.35 -6.87
C PHE A 111 -12.73 0.80 -8.26
N GLU A 112 -12.59 2.09 -8.58
CA GLU A 112 -12.97 2.64 -9.88
C GLU A 112 -12.18 1.98 -11.04
N MET A 113 -10.90 1.73 -10.85
CA MET A 113 -10.08 1.03 -11.83
C MET A 113 -10.56 -0.41 -12.05
N VAL A 114 -10.76 -1.16 -10.97
CA VAL A 114 -11.06 -2.60 -11.04
C VAL A 114 -12.50 -2.86 -11.47
N TYR A 115 -13.47 -2.12 -10.93
CA TYR A 115 -14.90 -2.38 -11.16
C TYR A 115 -15.53 -1.46 -12.20
N LEU A 116 -15.04 -0.24 -12.33
CA LEU A 116 -15.60 0.73 -13.27
C LEU A 116 -14.74 0.93 -14.53
N ASN A 117 -13.68 0.14 -14.66
CA ASN A 117 -12.77 0.16 -15.82
C ASN A 117 -12.21 1.58 -16.11
N LYS A 118 -11.93 2.34 -15.03
CA LYS A 118 -11.45 3.72 -15.08
C LYS A 118 -9.96 3.77 -14.86
N ALA A 119 -9.21 4.07 -15.90
CA ALA A 119 -7.77 4.15 -15.87
C ALA A 119 -7.25 5.26 -14.94
N ILE A 120 -6.16 4.98 -14.20
CA ILE A 120 -5.49 5.95 -13.31
C ILE A 120 -4.33 6.61 -14.07
N PRO A 121 -4.34 7.93 -14.35
CA PRO A 121 -3.28 8.60 -15.11
C PRO A 121 -1.96 8.75 -14.33
N ASP A 122 -0.85 8.83 -15.09
CA ASP A 122 0.45 9.21 -14.54
C ASP A 122 0.38 10.57 -13.84
N GLY A 123 1.02 10.68 -12.69
CA GLY A 123 1.10 11.95 -11.96
C GLY A 123 -0.12 12.28 -11.10
N MET A 124 -1.18 11.48 -11.11
CA MET A 124 -2.10 11.50 -9.99
C MET A 124 -1.34 10.94 -8.79
N SER A 125 -1.01 11.83 -7.87
CA SER A 125 -0.46 11.39 -6.59
C SER A 125 -1.49 10.48 -5.93
N LEU A 126 -1.04 9.30 -5.50
CA LEU A 126 -1.88 8.38 -4.73
C LEU A 126 -2.41 9.04 -3.45
N PHE A 127 -1.63 9.99 -2.90
CA PHE A 127 -1.97 10.75 -1.71
C PHE A 127 -2.21 12.21 -2.10
N THR A 128 -3.46 12.65 -2.14
CA THR A 128 -3.78 14.06 -2.42
C THR A 128 -3.44 14.94 -1.22
N ALA A 129 -3.18 16.23 -1.49
CA ALA A 129 -2.90 17.21 -0.42
C ALA A 129 -4.09 17.29 0.56
N GLU A 130 -5.31 17.31 0.05
CA GLU A 130 -6.52 17.38 0.87
C GLU A 130 -6.63 16.19 1.83
N MET A 131 -6.42 14.97 1.33
CA MET A 131 -6.45 13.74 2.10
C MET A 131 -5.41 13.74 3.23
N VAL A 132 -4.15 14.08 2.89
CA VAL A 132 -3.06 14.09 3.88
C VAL A 132 -3.24 15.22 4.89
N ASP A 133 -3.73 16.37 4.48
CA ASP A 133 -3.90 17.55 5.35
C ASP A 133 -5.05 17.37 6.36
N LYS A 134 -6.10 16.60 6.02
CA LYS A 134 -7.14 16.18 6.98
C LYS A 134 -6.58 15.32 8.11
N CYS A 135 -5.50 14.60 7.86
CA CYS A 135 -4.82 13.77 8.87
C CYS A 135 -3.88 14.56 9.81
N LEU A 136 -3.70 15.88 9.64
CA LEU A 136 -2.80 16.68 10.45
C LEU A 136 -3.41 17.02 11.81
N ASP A 137 -2.81 16.53 12.89
CA ASP A 137 -3.19 16.83 14.27
C ASP A 137 -2.35 17.99 14.82
N LYS A 138 -2.98 19.19 14.89
CA LYS A 138 -2.34 20.43 15.35
C LYS A 138 -2.08 20.47 16.85
N SER A 139 -2.63 19.53 17.62
CA SER A 139 -2.44 19.43 19.07
C SER A 139 -1.23 18.59 19.46
N ARG A 140 -0.74 17.71 18.56
CA ARG A 140 0.33 16.76 18.85
C ARG A 140 1.66 17.16 18.23
N LYS A 141 2.74 16.77 18.89
CA LYS A 141 4.13 16.90 18.40
C LYS A 141 4.78 15.51 18.24
N LEU A 142 5.87 15.46 17.49
CA LEU A 142 6.69 14.24 17.42
C LEU A 142 7.22 13.84 18.78
N GLY A 143 7.11 12.58 19.11
CA GLY A 143 7.46 11.98 20.38
C GLY A 143 6.26 11.71 21.29
N ASP A 144 5.08 12.27 21.00
CA ASP A 144 3.88 12.02 21.77
C ASP A 144 3.32 10.63 21.43
N VAL A 145 3.26 9.76 22.43
CA VAL A 145 2.68 8.41 22.32
C VAL A 145 1.27 8.43 22.93
N PRO A 146 0.23 8.16 22.13
CA PRO A 146 -1.13 8.08 22.65
C PRO A 146 -1.30 6.89 23.60
N PRO A 147 -2.13 7.03 24.65
CA PRO A 147 -2.40 5.95 25.59
C PRO A 147 -3.10 4.76 24.92
N HIS A 148 -2.94 3.58 25.49
CA HIS A 148 -3.57 2.34 25.01
C HIS A 148 -3.25 1.98 23.56
N THR A 149 -2.04 2.26 23.11
CA THR A 149 -1.56 1.95 21.77
C THR A 149 -0.42 0.94 21.79
N THR A 150 -0.27 0.23 20.69
CA THR A 150 0.88 -0.65 20.42
C THR A 150 1.83 0.08 19.47
N LEU A 151 3.14 0.00 19.74
CA LEU A 151 4.17 0.62 18.94
C LEU A 151 4.78 -0.38 17.94
N ILE A 152 5.03 0.09 16.72
CA ILE A 152 5.72 -0.66 15.68
C ILE A 152 6.47 0.31 14.77
N ALA A 153 7.71 -0.02 14.43
CA ALA A 153 8.49 0.80 13.51
C ALA A 153 8.82 0.07 12.20
N GLY A 154 8.95 0.86 11.15
CA GLY A 154 9.53 0.43 9.89
C GLY A 154 10.89 1.06 9.67
N LEU A 155 11.80 0.29 9.09
CA LEU A 155 13.13 0.75 8.71
C LEU A 155 13.39 0.41 7.25
N ASP A 156 13.67 1.44 6.47
CA ASP A 156 14.23 1.34 5.12
C ASP A 156 15.72 1.68 5.21
N PRO A 157 16.60 0.67 5.31
CA PRO A 157 18.00 0.89 5.48
C PRO A 157 18.67 1.17 4.14
N ALA A 158 19.60 2.12 4.15
CA ALA A 158 20.42 2.42 2.98
C ALA A 158 21.91 2.16 3.26
N SER A 159 22.66 1.79 2.24
CA SER A 159 24.13 1.72 2.32
C SER A 159 24.77 3.08 2.02
N THR A 160 24.26 3.80 1.04
CA THR A 160 24.81 5.08 0.54
C THR A 160 23.78 6.18 0.38
N GLY A 161 22.48 5.86 0.43
CA GLY A 161 21.38 6.80 0.28
C GLY A 161 20.89 7.41 1.59
N TYR A 162 19.58 7.54 1.73
CA TYR A 162 18.93 7.94 2.98
C TYR A 162 18.40 6.73 3.70
N GLN A 163 18.81 6.56 4.95
CA GLN A 163 18.18 5.61 5.86
C GLN A 163 16.95 6.27 6.46
N ALA A 164 15.80 5.66 6.24
CA ALA A 164 14.53 6.15 6.74
C ALA A 164 13.92 5.21 7.78
N ALA A 165 13.34 5.78 8.82
CA ALA A 165 12.57 5.03 9.80
C ALA A 165 11.32 5.80 10.21
N VAL A 166 10.24 5.07 10.41
CA VAL A 166 8.93 5.62 10.83
C VAL A 166 8.40 4.79 11.98
N LEU A 167 8.06 5.47 13.10
CA LEU A 167 7.47 4.87 14.28
C LEU A 167 5.98 5.19 14.32
N TRP A 168 5.17 4.15 14.34
CA TRP A 168 3.72 4.22 14.47
C TRP A 168 3.24 3.69 15.82
N ALA A 169 2.24 4.37 16.37
CA ALA A 169 1.38 3.83 17.41
C ALA A 169 0.03 3.49 16.81
N TYR A 170 -0.57 2.38 17.20
CA TYR A 170 -1.90 2.01 16.71
C TYR A 170 -2.77 1.42 17.82
N ASN A 171 -4.07 1.65 17.70
CA ASN A 171 -5.08 1.06 18.56
C ASN A 171 -5.96 0.12 17.72
N VAL A 172 -5.97 -1.16 18.07
CA VAL A 172 -6.66 -2.21 17.30
C VAL A 172 -8.18 -2.03 17.36
N LYS A 173 -8.72 -1.52 18.48
CA LYS A 173 -10.17 -1.35 18.67
C LYS A 173 -10.72 -0.19 17.86
N THR A 174 -10.05 0.96 17.88
CA THR A 174 -10.48 2.17 17.16
C THR A 174 -9.99 2.21 15.73
N GLN A 175 -9.02 1.34 15.37
CA GLN A 175 -8.33 1.32 14.10
C GLN A 175 -7.54 2.61 13.78
N GLN A 176 -7.37 3.48 14.75
CA GLN A 176 -6.59 4.70 14.61
C GLN A 176 -5.10 4.39 14.67
N VAL A 177 -4.33 5.14 13.87
CA VAL A 177 -2.87 5.01 13.74
C VAL A 177 -2.25 6.40 13.87
N TRP A 178 -1.26 6.55 14.72
CA TRP A 178 -0.58 7.82 14.99
C TRP A 178 0.89 7.75 14.64
N LEU A 179 1.35 8.73 13.89
CA LEU A 179 2.78 8.93 13.72
C LEU A 179 3.38 9.42 15.05
N VAL A 180 4.39 8.70 15.55
CA VAL A 180 5.09 9.03 16.80
C VAL A 180 6.44 9.67 16.53
N ASP A 181 7.27 9.05 15.71
CA ASP A 181 8.59 9.62 15.37
C ASP A 181 9.00 9.24 13.94
N ILE A 182 9.89 10.05 13.36
CA ILE A 182 10.48 9.80 12.04
C ILE A 182 11.96 10.17 12.04
N LYS A 183 12.75 9.41 11.30
CA LYS A 183 14.14 9.68 10.98
C LYS A 183 14.38 9.54 9.48
N ASN A 184 15.13 10.42 8.90
CA ASN A 184 15.52 10.38 7.49
C ASN A 184 16.93 10.96 7.36
N ASP A 185 17.92 10.12 7.61
CA ASP A 185 19.31 10.53 7.74
C ASP A 185 20.12 10.11 6.50
N GLN A 186 20.96 11.00 6.00
CA GLN A 186 21.86 10.68 4.89
C GLN A 186 22.91 9.66 5.34
N GLY A 187 23.17 8.68 4.49
CA GLY A 187 24.01 7.53 4.77
C GLY A 187 23.35 6.57 5.74
N GLY A 188 23.74 5.34 5.69
CA GLY A 188 23.15 4.24 6.45
C GLY A 188 24.20 3.27 6.98
N GLY A 189 23.82 2.01 7.04
CA GLY A 189 24.65 0.93 7.49
C GLY A 189 24.22 0.35 8.83
N ILE A 190 24.76 -0.81 9.16
CA ILE A 190 24.40 -1.61 10.33
C ILE A 190 24.55 -0.83 11.63
N SER A 191 25.67 -0.14 11.81
CA SER A 191 25.94 0.61 13.06
C SER A 191 24.95 1.76 13.26
N LYS A 192 24.53 2.46 12.18
CA LYS A 192 23.52 3.52 12.30
C LYS A 192 22.12 2.95 12.58
N ALA A 193 21.77 1.82 11.94
CA ALA A 193 20.54 1.13 12.22
C ALA A 193 20.46 0.71 13.68
N LEU A 194 21.51 0.06 14.19
CA LEU A 194 21.57 -0.40 15.59
C LEU A 194 21.49 0.78 16.56
N LYS A 195 22.20 1.89 16.29
CA LYS A 195 22.12 3.09 17.13
C LYS A 195 20.72 3.68 17.17
N LEU A 196 20.02 3.73 16.03
CA LEU A 196 18.64 4.20 15.95
C LEU A 196 17.69 3.26 16.71
N MET A 197 17.87 1.95 16.57
CA MET A 197 17.06 0.95 17.27
C MET A 197 17.23 1.09 18.78
N GLN A 198 18.48 1.27 19.27
CA GLN A 198 18.75 1.53 20.67
C GLN A 198 18.12 2.85 21.14
N GLU A 199 18.25 3.96 20.37
CA GLU A 199 17.65 5.26 20.71
C GLU A 199 16.13 5.15 20.89
N TRP A 200 15.45 4.43 20.00
CA TRP A 200 14.00 4.29 20.07
C TRP A 200 13.56 3.25 21.11
N TYR A 201 14.39 2.24 21.39
CA TYR A 201 14.17 1.34 22.52
C TYR A 201 14.22 2.10 23.84
N ASP A 202 15.28 2.87 24.08
CA ASP A 202 15.45 3.63 25.32
C ASP A 202 14.36 4.69 25.53
N LYS A 203 13.92 5.32 24.44
CA LYS A 203 12.94 6.41 24.50
C LYS A 203 11.48 5.96 24.57
N TYR A 204 11.15 4.88 23.87
CA TYR A 204 9.77 4.45 23.64
C TYR A 204 9.48 3.02 24.11
N TRP A 205 10.46 2.29 24.57
CA TRP A 205 10.36 0.85 24.85
C TRP A 205 9.87 0.09 23.62
N LEU A 206 10.33 0.50 22.45
CA LEU A 206 9.94 -0.08 21.18
C LEU A 206 10.48 -1.51 21.03
N SER A 207 9.59 -2.48 20.92
CA SER A 207 9.94 -3.90 20.86
C SER A 207 9.64 -4.58 19.51
N HIS A 208 9.15 -3.83 18.51
CA HIS A 208 8.78 -4.42 17.22
C HIS A 208 9.25 -3.56 16.04
N TRP A 209 10.10 -4.14 15.20
CA TRP A 209 10.62 -3.54 13.99
C TRP A 209 10.29 -4.38 12.76
N VAL A 210 9.93 -3.70 11.66
CA VAL A 210 9.82 -4.30 10.32
C VAL A 210 10.88 -3.66 9.43
N ILE A 211 11.81 -4.45 8.94
CA ILE A 211 12.98 -3.98 8.20
C ILE A 211 12.92 -4.50 6.77
N GLU A 212 13.21 -3.65 5.79
CA GLU A 212 13.33 -4.11 4.41
C GLU A 212 14.47 -5.12 4.25
N GLU A 213 14.22 -6.22 3.52
CA GLU A 213 15.19 -7.31 3.30
C GLU A 213 15.59 -7.49 1.83
N ASN A 214 15.73 -6.41 1.07
CA ASN A 214 16.19 -6.51 -0.32
C ASN A 214 17.71 -6.31 -0.44
N GLY A 215 18.39 -7.19 -1.16
CA GLY A 215 19.81 -7.02 -1.47
C GLY A 215 20.71 -6.86 -0.22
N PHE A 216 21.41 -5.72 -0.12
CA PHE A 216 22.27 -5.38 1.03
C PHE A 216 21.50 -5.31 2.37
N GLN A 217 20.24 -4.96 2.32
CA GLN A 217 19.36 -4.82 3.49
C GLN A 217 19.09 -6.17 4.17
N ARG A 218 19.17 -7.28 3.43
CA ARG A 218 19.13 -8.64 4.00
C ARG A 218 20.26 -8.84 5.03
N ALA A 219 21.41 -8.18 4.86
CA ALA A 219 22.51 -8.25 5.80
C ALA A 219 22.17 -7.63 7.17
N ILE A 220 21.29 -6.63 7.24
CA ILE A 220 20.91 -5.99 8.51
C ILE A 220 20.07 -6.94 9.37
N GLY A 221 19.04 -7.56 8.83
CA GLY A 221 18.22 -8.52 9.56
C GLY A 221 18.98 -9.81 9.96
N GLN A 222 20.09 -10.10 9.28
CA GLN A 222 20.96 -11.26 9.55
C GLN A 222 22.22 -10.92 10.34
N ASP A 223 22.48 -9.64 10.59
CA ASP A 223 23.65 -9.17 11.30
C ASP A 223 23.68 -9.68 12.75
N LYS A 224 24.85 -10.18 13.19
CA LYS A 224 25.01 -10.78 14.53
C LYS A 224 24.80 -9.76 15.64
N ASP A 225 25.26 -8.52 15.45
CA ASP A 225 25.17 -7.50 16.50
C ASP A 225 23.73 -7.07 16.68
N ILE A 226 22.99 -6.89 15.60
CA ILE A 226 21.55 -6.58 15.63
C ILE A 226 20.75 -7.73 16.24
N ARG A 227 21.03 -8.97 15.87
CA ARG A 227 20.36 -10.15 16.45
C ARG A 227 20.64 -10.32 17.93
N ASN A 228 21.89 -10.17 18.33
CA ASN A 228 22.28 -10.26 19.74
C ASN A 228 21.62 -9.14 20.55
N TRP A 229 21.64 -7.92 20.02
CA TRP A 229 20.97 -6.79 20.64
C TRP A 229 19.46 -7.05 20.77
N ALA A 230 18.81 -7.50 19.71
CA ALA A 230 17.38 -7.79 19.72
C ALA A 230 17.02 -8.89 20.73
N ALA A 231 17.80 -9.96 20.78
CA ALA A 231 17.61 -11.04 21.74
C ALA A 231 17.78 -10.56 23.19
N THR A 232 18.80 -9.73 23.45
CA THR A 232 19.09 -9.19 24.79
C THR A 232 17.98 -8.27 25.29
N HIS A 233 17.34 -7.51 24.38
CA HIS A 233 16.32 -6.53 24.72
C HIS A 233 14.88 -7.05 24.52
N GLY A 234 14.68 -8.30 24.09
CA GLY A 234 13.37 -8.86 23.80
C GLY A 234 12.67 -8.17 22.61
N VAL A 235 13.45 -7.68 21.64
CA VAL A 235 12.94 -6.95 20.48
C VAL A 235 12.70 -7.92 19.33
N ARG A 236 11.51 -7.83 18.74
CA ARG A 236 11.12 -8.57 17.54
C ARG A 236 11.54 -7.81 16.29
N ILE A 237 12.24 -8.48 15.41
CA ILE A 237 12.62 -7.97 14.09
C ILE A 237 11.95 -8.85 13.03
N GLU A 238 11.15 -8.25 12.17
CA GLU A 238 10.52 -8.90 11.02
C GLU A 238 11.13 -8.37 9.72
N GLY A 239 11.47 -9.28 8.82
CA GLY A 239 11.90 -8.91 7.47
C GLY A 239 10.72 -8.60 6.56
N HIS A 240 10.87 -7.58 5.71
CA HIS A 240 9.93 -7.23 4.66
C HIS A 240 10.61 -7.29 3.29
N GLN A 241 10.10 -8.15 2.42
CA GLN A 241 10.61 -8.24 1.05
C GLN A 241 9.82 -7.29 0.14
N THR A 242 10.53 -6.35 -0.48
CA THR A 242 9.99 -5.39 -1.43
C THR A 242 10.36 -5.81 -2.85
N TYR A 243 9.36 -6.17 -3.64
CA TYR A 243 9.49 -6.46 -5.07
C TYR A 243 8.47 -5.62 -5.85
N LYS A 244 7.93 -6.17 -6.94
CA LYS A 244 6.78 -5.59 -7.67
C LYS A 244 5.56 -5.38 -6.76
N ASN A 245 5.49 -6.08 -5.64
CA ASN A 245 4.42 -5.99 -4.64
C ASN A 245 4.23 -4.59 -4.01
N LYS A 246 5.22 -3.68 -4.11
CA LYS A 246 5.05 -2.31 -3.61
C LYS A 246 3.94 -1.54 -4.32
N TRP A 247 3.59 -1.96 -5.54
CA TRP A 247 2.55 -1.37 -6.36
C TRP A 247 1.23 -2.14 -6.33
N ASP A 248 1.19 -3.25 -5.61
CA ASP A 248 -0.04 -4.02 -5.45
C ASP A 248 -1.12 -3.19 -4.75
N PRO A 249 -2.32 -3.08 -5.32
CA PRO A 249 -3.39 -2.26 -4.76
C PRO A 249 -3.85 -2.74 -3.38
N THR A 250 -3.75 -4.03 -3.11
CA THR A 250 -4.21 -4.64 -1.86
C THR A 250 -3.14 -4.65 -0.77
N PHE A 251 -1.87 -4.85 -1.16
CA PHE A 251 -0.78 -5.08 -0.22
C PHE A 251 0.36 -4.07 -0.33
N GLY A 252 0.44 -3.31 -1.42
CA GLY A 252 1.47 -2.33 -1.69
C GLY A 252 1.28 -1.01 -0.94
N VAL A 253 2.07 -0.02 -1.30
CA VAL A 253 1.98 1.34 -0.75
C VAL A 253 0.59 1.95 -0.99
N THR A 254 -0.01 1.67 -2.14
CA THR A 254 -1.37 2.08 -2.51
C THR A 254 -2.40 1.67 -1.46
N SER A 255 -2.18 0.55 -0.82
CA SER A 255 -3.09 0.05 0.23
C SER A 255 -3.13 0.91 1.51
N MET A 256 -2.25 1.90 1.65
CA MET A 256 -2.33 2.88 2.75
C MET A 256 -3.31 4.01 2.45
N VAL A 257 -3.64 4.26 1.19
CA VAL A 257 -4.47 5.39 0.74
C VAL A 257 -5.80 5.43 1.49
N GLY A 258 -6.50 4.31 1.58
CA GLY A 258 -7.77 4.24 2.28
C GLY A 258 -7.72 4.63 3.76
N GLN A 259 -6.58 4.44 4.44
CA GLN A 259 -6.42 4.88 5.84
C GLN A 259 -6.29 6.41 5.94
N TYR A 260 -5.74 7.07 4.92
CA TYR A 260 -5.70 8.53 4.84
C TYR A 260 -7.07 9.09 4.44
N GLU A 261 -7.76 8.49 3.47
CA GLU A 261 -9.11 8.89 3.03
C GLU A 261 -10.13 8.84 4.17
N THR A 262 -10.05 7.79 5.00
CA THR A 262 -10.96 7.58 6.14
C THR A 262 -10.47 8.24 7.44
N GLU A 263 -9.45 9.09 7.37
CA GLU A 263 -8.88 9.84 8.51
C GLU A 263 -8.48 8.93 9.69
N LYS A 264 -8.06 7.68 9.38
CA LYS A 264 -7.54 6.75 10.40
C LYS A 264 -6.08 7.05 10.76
N ILE A 265 -5.38 7.82 9.94
CA ILE A 265 -4.01 8.28 10.17
C ILE A 265 -4.03 9.61 10.92
N ASN A 266 -3.14 9.76 11.90
CA ASN A 266 -2.94 11.01 12.65
C ASN A 266 -1.49 11.43 12.56
N LEU A 267 -1.22 12.55 11.89
CA LEU A 267 0.11 13.10 11.70
C LEU A 267 0.31 14.30 12.64
N PRO A 268 1.29 14.31 13.54
CA PRO A 268 1.49 15.41 14.48
C PRO A 268 1.92 16.69 13.72
N TRP A 269 1.36 17.85 14.14
CA TRP A 269 1.57 19.13 13.46
C TRP A 269 1.60 20.35 14.39
N ALA A 270 1.95 20.18 15.69
CA ALA A 270 1.85 21.26 16.68
C ALA A 270 2.95 22.33 16.55
N ASP A 271 4.20 21.94 16.66
CA ASP A 271 5.33 22.86 16.72
C ASP A 271 6.17 22.93 15.43
N ALA A 272 7.04 23.94 15.32
CA ALA A 272 7.86 24.15 14.14
C ALA A 272 8.82 22.99 13.83
N LYS A 273 9.37 22.32 14.85
CA LYS A 273 10.27 21.16 14.68
C LYS A 273 9.51 19.97 14.11
N THR A 274 8.31 19.70 14.64
CA THR A 274 7.41 18.68 14.14
C THR A 274 6.99 18.95 12.70
N LYS A 275 6.51 20.18 12.41
CA LYS A 275 6.12 20.59 11.05
C LYS A 275 7.24 20.42 10.03
N ASN A 276 8.45 20.75 10.40
CA ASN A 276 9.60 20.61 9.49
C ASN A 276 9.85 19.14 9.12
N LYS A 277 9.85 18.24 10.10
CA LYS A 277 10.10 16.81 9.86
C LYS A 277 8.91 16.12 9.17
N VAL A 278 7.70 16.30 9.71
CA VAL A 278 6.48 15.71 9.14
C VAL A 278 6.17 16.32 7.78
N GLY A 279 6.54 17.57 7.55
CA GLY A 279 6.44 18.23 6.25
C GLY A 279 7.26 17.54 5.14
N ILE A 280 8.44 16.99 5.47
CA ILE A 280 9.20 16.16 4.53
C ILE A 280 8.45 14.88 4.20
N PHE A 281 7.90 14.19 5.20
CA PHE A 281 7.11 12.99 4.99
C PHE A 281 5.85 13.27 4.17
N ARG A 282 5.12 14.35 4.53
CA ARG A 282 3.97 14.84 3.75
C ARG A 282 4.33 15.06 2.28
N GLN A 283 5.45 15.73 2.01
CA GLN A 283 5.88 15.95 0.63
C GLN A 283 6.22 14.64 -0.08
N GLN A 284 6.91 13.70 0.58
CA GLN A 284 7.18 12.39 0.00
C GLN A 284 5.89 11.64 -0.33
N LEU A 285 4.84 11.71 0.50
CA LEU A 285 3.52 11.18 0.19
C LEU A 285 2.92 11.84 -1.05
N LEU A 286 2.90 13.18 -1.12
CA LEU A 286 2.33 13.92 -2.25
C LEU A 286 3.07 13.68 -3.57
N TYR A 287 4.37 13.42 -3.52
CA TYR A 287 5.17 13.07 -4.70
C TYR A 287 5.25 11.57 -4.96
N PHE A 288 4.67 10.76 -4.10
CA PHE A 288 4.63 9.33 -4.31
C PHE A 288 3.70 9.01 -5.46
N SER A 289 4.26 8.88 -6.63
CA SER A 289 3.59 8.43 -7.85
C SER A 289 4.33 7.25 -8.42
N GLN A 290 3.62 6.48 -9.19
CA GLN A 290 4.20 5.33 -9.87
C GLN A 290 5.32 5.73 -10.85
N ALA A 291 5.24 6.92 -11.43
CA ALA A 291 6.23 7.46 -12.38
C ALA A 291 7.43 8.17 -11.72
N GLY A 292 7.28 8.66 -10.49
CA GLY A 292 8.25 9.56 -9.85
C GLY A 292 9.29 8.89 -8.92
N ALA A 293 9.13 7.61 -8.61
CA ALA A 293 9.87 6.96 -7.52
C ALA A 293 11.37 6.71 -7.78
N SER A 294 11.89 6.91 -8.99
CA SER A 294 13.20 6.33 -9.32
C SER A 294 14.40 7.28 -9.42
N ASN A 295 14.24 8.61 -9.54
CA ASN A 295 15.36 9.45 -9.99
C ASN A 295 15.60 10.79 -9.30
N SER A 296 14.98 11.11 -8.16
CA SER A 296 15.18 12.41 -7.54
C SER A 296 16.36 12.46 -6.58
N ARG A 297 17.26 13.44 -6.78
CA ARG A 297 18.32 13.80 -5.81
C ARG A 297 17.79 14.62 -4.63
N ASN A 298 16.57 15.13 -4.71
CA ASN A 298 15.97 15.95 -3.67
C ASN A 298 15.31 15.07 -2.61
N VAL A 299 15.67 15.23 -1.33
CA VAL A 299 15.11 14.49 -0.19
C VAL A 299 13.57 14.57 -0.09
N LYS A 300 13.00 15.68 -0.55
CA LYS A 300 11.54 15.91 -0.51
C LYS A 300 10.75 15.10 -1.56
N THR A 301 11.41 14.69 -2.63
CA THR A 301 10.83 13.92 -3.71
C THR A 301 11.26 12.45 -3.69
N LYS A 302 12.04 12.05 -2.68
CA LYS A 302 12.37 10.66 -2.40
C LYS A 302 11.17 9.94 -1.79
N THR A 303 11.26 8.64 -1.72
CA THR A 303 10.16 7.79 -1.21
C THR A 303 10.54 7.01 0.04
N ASP A 304 11.72 7.24 0.57
CA ASP A 304 12.32 6.43 1.65
C ASP A 304 11.42 6.40 2.91
N LEU A 305 10.84 7.56 3.32
CA LEU A 305 9.91 7.61 4.45
C LEU A 305 8.58 6.93 4.15
N VAL A 306 8.10 7.03 2.91
CA VAL A 306 6.86 6.35 2.50
C VAL A 306 7.05 4.84 2.52
N MET A 307 8.20 4.36 2.07
CA MET A 307 8.58 2.94 2.12
C MET A 307 8.68 2.46 3.57
N ALA A 308 9.47 3.16 4.40
CA ALA A 308 9.59 2.84 5.83
C ALA A 308 8.24 2.86 6.57
N SER A 309 7.30 3.72 6.14
CA SER A 309 5.94 3.78 6.66
C SER A 309 5.10 2.57 6.24
N TRP A 310 5.24 2.12 5.00
CA TRP A 310 4.44 1.03 4.45
C TRP A 310 4.71 -0.32 5.14
N PHE A 311 5.96 -0.63 5.47
CA PHE A 311 6.33 -1.92 6.04
C PHE A 311 5.53 -2.27 7.31
N PRO A 312 5.47 -1.42 8.35
CA PRO A 312 4.68 -1.70 9.54
C PRO A 312 3.17 -1.58 9.29
N MET A 313 2.71 -0.75 8.35
CA MET A 313 1.28 -0.60 8.05
C MET A 313 0.62 -1.90 7.60
N LYS A 314 1.31 -2.70 6.82
CA LYS A 314 0.84 -4.04 6.44
C LYS A 314 0.57 -4.90 7.68
N ARG A 315 1.47 -4.85 8.68
CA ARG A 315 1.33 -5.61 9.93
C ARG A 315 0.20 -5.08 10.81
N ILE A 316 0.08 -3.76 10.93
CA ILE A 316 -1.00 -3.11 11.67
C ILE A 316 -2.36 -3.58 11.13
N ARG A 317 -2.56 -3.55 9.81
CA ARG A 317 -3.81 -4.01 9.18
C ARG A 317 -4.10 -5.48 9.40
N THR A 318 -3.08 -6.33 9.37
CA THR A 318 -3.24 -7.75 9.68
C THR A 318 -3.71 -7.94 11.12
N ASN A 319 -3.11 -7.25 12.08
CA ASN A 319 -3.48 -7.32 13.49
C ASN A 319 -4.92 -6.82 13.73
N VAL A 320 -5.32 -5.73 13.06
CA VAL A 320 -6.70 -5.22 13.12
C VAL A 320 -7.69 -6.24 12.56
N LYS A 321 -7.41 -6.82 11.39
CA LYS A 321 -8.29 -7.86 10.78
C LYS A 321 -8.43 -9.08 11.68
N MET A 322 -7.36 -9.57 12.27
CA MET A 322 -7.40 -10.72 13.18
C MET A 322 -8.28 -10.43 14.39
N MET A 323 -8.16 -9.26 15.00
CA MET A 323 -8.98 -8.91 16.16
C MET A 323 -10.46 -8.78 15.79
N LEU A 324 -10.79 -8.14 14.67
CA LEU A 324 -12.17 -8.03 14.21
C LEU A 324 -12.79 -9.40 13.91
N ALA A 325 -12.03 -10.32 13.34
CA ALA A 325 -12.47 -11.69 13.12
C ALA A 325 -12.77 -12.43 14.44
N HIS A 326 -11.96 -12.20 15.49
CA HIS A 326 -12.20 -12.76 16.81
C HIS A 326 -13.42 -12.14 17.53
N THR A 327 -13.71 -10.86 17.31
CA THR A 327 -14.87 -10.19 17.91
C THR A 327 -16.18 -10.46 17.21
N GLN A 328 -16.15 -10.84 15.92
CA GLN A 328 -17.35 -11.25 15.17
C GLN A 328 -17.75 -12.72 15.42
N ASN A 329 -16.79 -13.54 15.83
CA ASN A 329 -17.08 -14.88 16.33
C ASN A 329 -17.32 -14.78 17.85
N ASP A 330 -18.59 -14.75 18.26
CA ASP A 330 -19.03 -15.00 19.66
C ASP A 330 -18.74 -16.46 20.11
N TYR A 331 -17.79 -17.09 19.45
CA TYR A 331 -17.31 -18.43 19.77
C TYR A 331 -16.23 -18.30 20.83
N THR A 332 -16.59 -18.52 22.07
CA THR A 332 -15.64 -18.84 23.12
C THR A 332 -15.15 -20.26 22.85
N PRO A 333 -13.91 -20.47 22.37
CA PRO A 333 -13.43 -21.83 22.14
C PRO A 333 -13.45 -22.57 23.49
N SER A 334 -14.20 -23.69 23.52
CA SER A 334 -14.15 -24.57 24.67
C SER A 334 -12.79 -25.26 24.69
N TYR A 335 -12.33 -25.68 25.86
CA TYR A 335 -11.06 -26.40 26.02
C TYR A 335 -10.97 -27.66 25.11
N ALA A 336 -12.08 -28.17 24.59
CA ALA A 336 -12.18 -29.26 23.64
C ALA A 336 -11.70 -28.88 22.21
N ASP A 337 -11.83 -27.63 21.82
CA ASP A 337 -11.49 -27.16 20.47
C ASP A 337 -9.98 -27.03 20.24
N PHE A 338 -9.20 -26.94 21.33
CA PHE A 338 -7.72 -26.90 21.27
C PHE A 338 -7.07 -28.28 21.06
N LYS A 339 -7.83 -29.37 21.16
CA LYS A 339 -7.28 -30.74 21.02
C LYS A 339 -7.26 -31.27 19.58
N SER A 340 -7.84 -30.57 18.59
CA SER A 340 -8.01 -31.07 17.21
C SER A 340 -7.20 -30.33 16.14
N THR A 341 -6.33 -29.39 16.47
CA THR A 341 -5.43 -28.81 15.49
C THR A 341 -4.06 -29.48 15.55
N ASP A 342 -3.87 -30.44 14.66
CA ASP A 342 -2.54 -30.96 14.32
C ASP A 342 -1.65 -29.82 13.85
N PHE A 343 -0.57 -29.59 14.58
CA PHE A 343 0.44 -28.57 14.33
C PHE A 343 1.37 -28.89 13.13
N ASN A 344 0.97 -29.77 12.22
CA ASN A 344 1.87 -30.30 11.19
C ASN A 344 1.69 -29.78 9.77
N GLU A 345 0.85 -28.76 9.52
CA GLU A 345 0.74 -28.20 8.17
C GLU A 345 0.78 -26.65 8.19
N VAL A 346 1.95 -26.09 8.41
CA VAL A 346 2.25 -24.72 7.97
C VAL A 346 3.29 -24.82 6.86
N PRO A 347 2.94 -24.60 5.59
CA PRO A 347 3.93 -24.49 4.52
C PRO A 347 4.77 -23.23 4.74
N TRP A 348 6.08 -23.41 4.71
CA TRP A 348 7.11 -22.36 4.79
C TRP A 348 7.13 -21.45 3.57
#